data_79d6deafc338bd82aaff4ddf409b813d
#
_entry.id   79d6deafc338bd82aaff4ddf409b813d
#
_cell.length_a   1.000
_cell.length_b   1.000
_cell.length_c   1.000
_cell.angle_alpha   90.00
_cell.angle_beta   90.00
_cell.angle_gamma   90.00
#
_symmetry.space_group_name_H-M   'P 1'
#
loop_
_entity.id
_entity.type
_entity.pdbx_description
1 polymer ?
#
loop_
_entity_poly.entity_id
_entity_poly.type
_entity_poly.pdbx_seq_one_letter_code
_entity_poly.pdbx_strand_id
1 'polypeptide(L)'
;MASNSLEFWESEGPVEVADRTYFASAFSNVTAFETDEGLVLIDSGVAEFAPVLADMVRERTDTPVHTVVYTHGHVDHTSGVEEFLVEGQDEPRVVAHENVEDRFERYEKTRGHNNVINARQFGGTPSTEGVESGDGLESDEGRFGEPEYTPDTLYRDSIVLTVGDLTFELHHGKGETDDHTWVYCRERDVLCTGDFFVSVAPNAGNPQKVQRYPEEWSEALRRMAAVGASSMCPG
;
A
#
# COMPACT_ATOMS: atom_id res chain seq x y z
N MET A 1 -5.94 -24.93 -19.36
CA MET A 1 -5.24 -23.74 -19.89
C MET A 1 -5.53 -22.63 -18.88
N ALA A 2 -4.59 -22.38 -17.99
CA ALA A 2 -4.68 -21.23 -17.10
C ALA A 2 -4.53 -19.98 -17.97
N SER A 3 -5.57 -19.14 -18.06
CA SER A 3 -5.44 -17.83 -18.66
C SER A 3 -4.48 -17.04 -17.80
N ASN A 4 -3.47 -16.46 -18.42
CA ASN A 4 -2.49 -15.61 -17.76
C ASN A 4 -3.24 -14.44 -17.13
N SER A 5 -3.47 -14.48 -15.82
CA SER A 5 -4.14 -13.39 -15.09
C SER A 5 -3.32 -12.09 -15.09
N LEU A 6 -2.04 -12.18 -15.46
CA LEU A 6 -1.12 -11.05 -15.57
C LEU A 6 -1.44 -10.13 -16.78
N GLU A 7 -2.01 -10.64 -17.87
CA GLU A 7 -2.34 -9.83 -19.06
C GLU A 7 -3.40 -8.73 -18.79
N PHE A 8 -4.16 -8.84 -17.70
CA PHE A 8 -5.18 -7.85 -17.33
C PHE A 8 -4.60 -6.60 -16.63
N TRP A 9 -3.38 -6.70 -16.13
CA TRP A 9 -2.71 -5.68 -15.32
C TRP A 9 -1.45 -5.12 -15.99
N GLU A 10 -1.26 -5.33 -17.31
CA GLU A 10 -0.16 -4.72 -18.06
C GLU A 10 -0.31 -3.20 -17.99
N SER A 11 0.49 -2.56 -17.14
CA SER A 11 0.60 -1.11 -17.11
C SER A 11 1.47 -0.63 -18.25
N GLU A 12 1.17 0.55 -18.78
CA GLU A 12 1.98 1.20 -19.83
C GLU A 12 3.35 1.71 -19.32
N GLY A 13 3.80 1.25 -18.13
CA GLY A 13 5.01 1.71 -17.45
C GLY A 13 4.73 2.85 -16.44
N PRO A 14 5.78 3.33 -15.74
CA PRO A 14 5.63 4.35 -14.72
C PRO A 14 5.30 5.72 -15.34
N VAL A 15 4.35 6.43 -14.75
CA VAL A 15 3.97 7.79 -15.15
C VAL A 15 4.68 8.80 -14.26
N GLU A 16 5.40 9.75 -14.84
CA GLU A 16 5.90 10.91 -14.10
C GLU A 16 4.77 11.91 -13.93
N VAL A 17 4.21 11.97 -12.71
CA VAL A 17 3.03 12.81 -12.37
C VAL A 17 3.39 14.22 -11.93
N ALA A 18 4.63 14.41 -11.49
CA ALA A 18 5.27 15.69 -11.20
C ALA A 18 6.79 15.51 -11.34
N ASP A 19 7.55 16.59 -11.24
CA ASP A 19 9.01 16.52 -11.31
C ASP A 19 9.55 15.49 -10.31
N ARG A 20 10.39 14.54 -10.77
CA ARG A 20 10.99 13.45 -9.98
C ARG A 20 9.96 12.70 -9.10
N THR A 21 8.74 12.51 -9.62
CA THR A 21 7.65 11.84 -8.91
C THR A 21 6.98 10.84 -9.83
N TYR A 22 7.09 9.57 -9.50
CA TYR A 22 6.74 8.45 -10.37
C TYR A 22 5.58 7.65 -9.78
N PHE A 23 4.55 7.43 -10.57
CA PHE A 23 3.40 6.59 -10.23
C PHE A 23 3.50 5.28 -11.00
N ALA A 24 3.63 4.18 -10.29
CA ALA A 24 3.64 2.82 -10.82
C ALA A 24 2.34 2.11 -10.45
N SER A 25 1.67 1.50 -11.44
CA SER A 25 0.35 0.92 -11.27
C SER A 25 0.34 -0.58 -11.57
N ALA A 26 -0.25 -1.35 -10.66
CA ALA A 26 -0.52 -2.78 -10.82
C ALA A 26 -1.83 -3.14 -10.10
N PHE A 27 -1.88 -4.27 -9.39
CA PHE A 27 -3.03 -4.66 -8.55
C PHE A 27 -3.30 -3.62 -7.43
N SER A 28 -2.25 -3.12 -6.82
CA SER A 28 -2.18 -1.93 -5.98
C SER A 28 -1.07 -1.04 -6.51
N ASN A 29 -1.12 0.24 -6.22
CA ASN A 29 -0.23 1.22 -6.82
C ASN A 29 0.85 1.69 -5.84
N VAL A 30 1.97 2.19 -6.40
CA VAL A 30 3.05 2.80 -5.63
C VAL A 30 3.36 4.18 -6.20
N THR A 31 3.54 5.16 -5.32
CA THR A 31 4.04 6.49 -5.71
C THR A 31 5.43 6.70 -5.11
N ALA A 32 6.41 6.95 -5.95
CA ALA A 32 7.80 7.19 -5.55
C ALA A 32 8.16 8.66 -5.76
N PHE A 33 8.60 9.33 -4.70
CA PHE A 33 9.11 10.69 -4.72
C PHE A 33 10.63 10.66 -4.55
N GLU A 34 11.34 11.13 -5.54
CA GLU A 34 12.79 11.26 -5.43
C GLU A 34 13.15 12.60 -4.80
N THR A 35 13.84 12.54 -3.67
CA THR A 35 14.30 13.70 -2.89
C THR A 35 15.83 13.80 -2.89
N ASP A 36 16.38 14.84 -2.29
CA ASP A 36 17.83 15.00 -2.15
C ASP A 36 18.46 14.07 -1.08
N GLU A 37 17.64 13.38 -0.27
CA GLU A 37 18.08 12.43 0.77
C GLU A 37 17.72 10.96 0.45
N GLY A 38 16.97 10.69 -0.60
CA GLY A 38 16.55 9.34 -0.99
C GLY A 38 15.11 9.30 -1.49
N LEU A 39 14.65 8.10 -1.84
CA LEU A 39 13.25 7.90 -2.25
C LEU A 39 12.30 7.87 -1.04
N VAL A 40 11.17 8.53 -1.19
CA VAL A 40 9.99 8.30 -0.35
C VAL A 40 8.98 7.50 -1.16
N LEU A 41 8.64 6.30 -0.69
CA LEU A 41 7.59 5.47 -1.27
C LEU A 41 6.29 5.67 -0.50
N ILE A 42 5.19 5.85 -1.22
CA ILE A 42 3.84 5.73 -0.67
C ILE A 42 3.30 4.39 -1.13
N ASP A 43 3.14 3.49 -0.17
CA ASP A 43 2.89 2.06 -0.34
C ASP A 43 4.04 1.29 -1.03
N SER A 44 3.93 -0.03 -1.08
CA SER A 44 4.94 -0.91 -1.65
C SER A 44 4.37 -2.01 -2.55
N GLY A 45 3.06 -2.04 -2.73
CA GLY A 45 2.41 -3.09 -3.49
C GLY A 45 2.24 -4.41 -2.72
N VAL A 46 1.65 -5.39 -3.39
CA VAL A 46 1.56 -6.77 -2.92
C VAL A 46 2.76 -7.57 -3.40
N ALA A 47 3.28 -8.48 -2.59
CA ALA A 47 4.48 -9.26 -2.88
C ALA A 47 4.49 -9.90 -4.30
N GLU A 48 3.34 -10.38 -4.78
CA GLU A 48 3.21 -10.98 -6.13
C GLU A 48 3.53 -9.98 -7.27
N PHE A 49 3.20 -8.69 -7.10
CA PHE A 49 3.37 -7.65 -8.12
C PHE A 49 4.48 -6.64 -7.79
N ALA A 50 5.02 -6.69 -6.58
CA ALA A 50 6.07 -5.76 -6.14
C ALA A 50 7.32 -5.75 -7.03
N PRO A 51 7.81 -6.90 -7.56
CA PRO A 51 8.94 -6.88 -8.50
C PRO A 51 8.66 -6.04 -9.75
N VAL A 52 7.46 -6.12 -10.30
CA VAL A 52 7.08 -5.32 -11.49
C VAL A 52 6.98 -3.84 -11.15
N LEU A 53 6.40 -3.50 -10.00
CA LEU A 53 6.32 -2.11 -9.53
C LEU A 53 7.71 -1.52 -9.25
N ALA A 54 8.59 -2.32 -8.64
CA ALA A 54 9.97 -1.93 -8.38
C ALA A 54 10.75 -1.70 -9.69
N ASP A 55 10.63 -2.60 -10.67
CA ASP A 55 11.25 -2.45 -11.99
C ASP A 55 10.79 -1.14 -12.65
N MET A 56 9.48 -0.82 -12.61
CA MET A 56 8.96 0.44 -13.13
C MET A 56 9.59 1.66 -12.46
N VAL A 57 9.70 1.67 -11.13
CA VAL A 57 10.35 2.77 -10.41
C VAL A 57 11.83 2.83 -10.76
N ARG A 58 12.51 1.68 -10.85
CA ARG A 58 13.93 1.58 -11.17
C ARG A 58 14.27 1.95 -12.63
N GLU A 59 13.31 1.91 -13.55
CA GLU A 59 13.47 2.52 -14.89
C GLU A 59 13.70 4.04 -14.83
N ARG A 60 13.33 4.69 -13.73
CA ARG A 60 13.40 6.15 -13.56
C ARG A 60 14.50 6.62 -12.64
N THR A 61 14.85 5.82 -11.62
CA THR A 61 15.82 6.24 -10.60
C THR A 61 16.49 5.05 -9.92
N ASP A 62 17.78 5.19 -9.64
CA ASP A 62 18.57 4.24 -8.83
C ASP A 62 18.71 4.71 -7.37
N THR A 63 18.02 5.78 -6.98
CA THR A 63 18.11 6.37 -5.65
C THR A 63 17.64 5.39 -4.58
N PRO A 64 18.41 5.16 -3.49
CA PRO A 64 18.02 4.27 -2.39
C PRO A 64 16.72 4.73 -1.72
N VAL A 65 15.95 3.78 -1.19
CA VAL A 65 14.74 4.07 -0.42
C VAL A 65 15.11 4.60 0.96
N HIS A 66 14.68 5.81 1.27
CA HIS A 66 14.90 6.46 2.57
C HIS A 66 13.70 6.23 3.51
N THR A 67 12.49 6.39 2.98
CA THR A 67 11.25 6.29 3.77
C THR A 67 10.16 5.58 2.99
N VAL A 68 9.44 4.71 3.67
CA VAL A 68 8.19 4.11 3.18
C VAL A 68 7.03 4.62 4.04
N VAL A 69 5.95 5.05 3.44
CA VAL A 69 4.72 5.43 4.11
C VAL A 69 3.63 4.45 3.73
N TYR A 70 3.09 3.72 4.70
CA TYR A 70 1.92 2.89 4.44
C TYR A 70 0.65 3.73 4.54
N THR A 71 -0.15 3.69 3.47
CA THR A 71 -1.48 4.33 3.50
C THR A 71 -2.40 3.61 4.46
N HIS A 72 -2.30 2.29 4.54
CA HIS A 72 -3.00 1.45 5.51
C HIS A 72 -2.40 0.04 5.56
N GLY A 73 -2.81 -0.78 6.50
CA GLY A 73 -2.21 -2.08 6.76
C GLY A 73 -2.78 -3.25 5.94
N HIS A 74 -3.35 -3.04 4.76
CA HIS A 74 -3.64 -4.15 3.86
C HIS A 74 -2.34 -4.66 3.22
N VAL A 75 -2.26 -5.98 3.04
CA VAL A 75 -1.04 -6.64 2.54
C VAL A 75 -0.65 -6.22 1.13
N ASP A 76 -1.61 -5.81 0.33
CA ASP A 76 -1.39 -5.30 -1.02
C ASP A 76 -0.80 -3.88 -1.06
N HIS A 77 -0.60 -3.24 0.09
CA HIS A 77 0.09 -1.96 0.24
C HIS A 77 1.41 -2.07 1.02
N THR A 78 1.64 -3.19 1.72
CA THR A 78 2.70 -3.26 2.74
C THR A 78 3.69 -4.42 2.56
N SER A 79 3.51 -5.31 1.58
CA SER A 79 4.30 -6.55 1.50
C SER A 79 5.35 -6.58 0.38
N GLY A 80 5.67 -5.44 -0.23
CA GLY A 80 6.61 -5.38 -1.34
C GLY A 80 7.87 -4.53 -1.12
N VAL A 81 8.15 -4.08 0.10
CA VAL A 81 9.24 -3.13 0.37
C VAL A 81 10.59 -3.65 -0.09
N GLU A 82 10.90 -4.93 0.17
CA GLU A 82 12.20 -5.55 -0.15
C GLU A 82 12.58 -5.38 -1.62
N GLU A 83 11.61 -5.49 -2.53
CA GLU A 83 11.84 -5.41 -3.97
C GLU A 83 12.32 -4.02 -4.43
N PHE A 84 12.04 -2.98 -3.63
CA PHE A 84 12.48 -1.62 -3.92
C PHE A 84 13.86 -1.29 -3.36
N LEU A 85 14.45 -2.16 -2.53
CA LEU A 85 15.73 -1.87 -1.91
C LEU A 85 16.90 -2.07 -2.88
N VAL A 86 17.91 -1.22 -2.79
CA VAL A 86 19.16 -1.42 -3.53
C VAL A 86 20.17 -2.15 -2.67
N GLU A 87 21.00 -2.97 -3.30
CA GLU A 87 22.01 -3.79 -2.59
C GLU A 87 22.89 -2.92 -1.68
N GLY A 88 22.92 -3.27 -0.40
CA GLY A 88 23.78 -2.64 0.59
C GLY A 88 23.27 -1.31 1.16
N GLN A 89 22.02 -0.92 0.87
CA GLN A 89 21.41 0.20 1.57
C GLN A 89 21.04 -0.17 3.02
N ASP A 90 20.92 0.84 3.87
CA ASP A 90 20.33 0.68 5.20
C ASP A 90 18.82 0.43 5.10
N GLU A 91 18.24 -0.18 6.14
CA GLU A 91 16.77 -0.36 6.22
C GLU A 91 16.08 1.01 6.15
N PRO A 92 15.01 1.13 5.33
CA PRO A 92 14.28 2.38 5.22
C PRO A 92 13.46 2.64 6.49
N ARG A 93 13.23 3.91 6.79
CA ARG A 93 12.26 4.31 7.80
C ARG A 93 10.85 3.97 7.32
N VAL A 94 10.04 3.35 8.19
CA VAL A 94 8.63 3.01 7.87
C VAL A 94 7.68 3.83 8.74
N VAL A 95 6.79 4.58 8.10
CA VAL A 95 5.85 5.47 8.76
C VAL A 95 4.42 5.03 8.49
N ALA A 96 3.61 4.93 9.54
CA ALA A 96 2.20 4.55 9.41
C ALA A 96 1.34 5.12 10.54
N HIS A 97 0.02 5.05 10.35
CA HIS A 97 -0.92 5.29 11.45
C HIS A 97 -0.82 4.19 12.52
N GLU A 98 -0.99 4.54 13.81
CA GLU A 98 -0.82 3.60 14.93
C GLU A 98 -1.66 2.32 14.82
N ASN A 99 -2.84 2.35 14.22
CA ASN A 99 -3.71 1.19 14.04
C ASN A 99 -3.21 0.18 12.97
N VAL A 100 -2.15 0.49 12.23
CA VAL A 100 -1.56 -0.45 11.25
C VAL A 100 -0.96 -1.65 11.98
N GLU A 101 -0.31 -1.45 13.14
CA GLU A 101 0.21 -2.55 13.96
C GLU A 101 -0.89 -3.49 14.45
N ASP A 102 -2.02 -2.93 14.93
CA ASP A 102 -3.19 -3.71 15.35
C ASP A 102 -3.76 -4.54 14.19
N ARG A 103 -3.67 -4.02 12.97
CA ARG A 103 -4.10 -4.74 11.77
C ARG A 103 -3.17 -5.88 11.42
N PHE A 104 -1.87 -5.70 11.50
CA PHE A 104 -0.89 -6.78 11.28
C PHE A 104 -1.09 -7.90 12.30
N GLU A 105 -1.22 -7.56 13.58
CA GLU A 105 -1.51 -8.54 14.63
C GLU A 105 -2.84 -9.28 14.39
N ARG A 106 -3.84 -8.58 13.89
CA ARG A 106 -5.12 -9.18 13.54
C ARG A 106 -4.98 -10.14 12.36
N TYR A 107 -4.23 -9.79 11.31
CA TYR A 107 -3.99 -10.68 10.16
C TYR A 107 -3.28 -11.96 10.60
N GLU A 108 -2.29 -11.86 11.43
CA GLU A 108 -1.62 -13.03 12.02
C GLU A 108 -2.64 -13.94 12.74
N LYS A 109 -3.46 -13.38 13.62
CA LYS A 109 -4.48 -14.12 14.37
C LYS A 109 -5.59 -14.72 13.50
N THR A 110 -5.90 -14.11 12.37
CA THR A 110 -7.00 -14.51 11.48
C THR A 110 -6.52 -15.08 10.14
N ARG A 111 -5.26 -15.45 10.00
CA ARG A 111 -4.62 -15.91 8.76
C ARG A 111 -5.46 -16.97 8.03
N GLY A 112 -5.82 -18.05 8.71
CA GLY A 112 -6.61 -19.13 8.10
C GLY A 112 -7.99 -18.68 7.60
N HIS A 113 -8.64 -17.74 8.28
CA HIS A 113 -9.91 -17.16 7.84
C HIS A 113 -9.71 -16.27 6.61
N ASN A 114 -8.68 -15.44 6.62
CA ASN A 114 -8.35 -14.55 5.50
C ASN A 114 -8.02 -15.33 4.24
N ASN A 115 -7.26 -16.42 4.33
CA ASN A 115 -6.93 -17.30 3.20
C ASN A 115 -8.22 -17.86 2.55
N VAL A 116 -9.17 -18.32 3.35
CA VAL A 116 -10.46 -18.83 2.82
C VAL A 116 -11.26 -17.73 2.12
N ILE A 117 -11.30 -16.52 2.68
CA ILE A 117 -12.04 -15.40 2.09
C ILE A 117 -11.35 -14.91 0.81
N ASN A 118 -10.04 -14.76 0.82
CA ASN A 118 -9.25 -14.32 -0.32
C ASN A 118 -9.34 -15.33 -1.47
N ALA A 119 -9.26 -16.64 -1.20
CA ALA A 119 -9.46 -17.66 -2.20
C ALA A 119 -10.85 -17.57 -2.87
N ARG A 120 -11.90 -17.23 -2.12
CA ARG A 120 -13.26 -17.02 -2.67
C ARG A 120 -13.38 -15.72 -3.48
N GLN A 121 -12.69 -14.68 -3.07
CA GLN A 121 -12.81 -13.35 -3.68
C GLN A 121 -11.99 -13.25 -4.98
N PHE A 122 -10.77 -13.79 -4.98
CA PHE A 122 -9.80 -13.63 -6.07
C PHE A 122 -9.61 -14.89 -6.93
N GLY A 123 -10.35 -15.94 -6.64
CA GLY A 123 -10.25 -17.22 -7.32
C GLY A 123 -9.07 -18.04 -6.79
N GLY A 124 -9.34 -19.23 -6.31
CA GLY A 124 -8.37 -20.17 -5.76
C GLY A 124 -9.10 -21.29 -5.05
N THR A 125 -8.38 -22.36 -4.75
CA THR A 125 -8.91 -23.43 -3.89
C THR A 125 -8.43 -23.11 -2.48
N PRO A 126 -9.33 -22.94 -1.50
CA PRO A 126 -8.90 -22.83 -0.11
C PRO A 126 -8.12 -24.09 0.24
N SER A 127 -6.84 -23.97 0.57
CA SER A 127 -6.10 -25.08 1.11
C SER A 127 -6.67 -25.39 2.49
N THR A 128 -7.26 -26.57 2.63
CA THR A 128 -7.65 -27.12 3.94
C THR A 128 -6.56 -28.05 4.49
N GLU A 129 -5.52 -28.31 3.69
CA GLU A 129 -4.35 -29.07 4.11
C GLU A 129 -3.57 -28.23 5.11
N GLY A 130 -3.65 -28.55 6.36
CA GLY A 130 -2.94 -27.88 7.43
C GLY A 130 -3.80 -27.38 8.56
N VAL A 131 -5.10 -27.35 8.40
CA VAL A 131 -6.01 -27.03 9.52
C VAL A 131 -6.00 -28.17 10.55
N GLU A 132 -5.68 -29.39 10.14
CA GLU A 132 -5.68 -30.57 11.02
C GLU A 132 -4.33 -30.86 11.72
N SER A 133 -3.21 -30.30 11.24
CA SER A 133 -1.87 -30.64 11.78
C SER A 133 -1.19 -29.52 12.58
N GLY A 134 -1.74 -28.36 12.62
CA GLY A 134 -1.08 -27.19 13.25
C GLY A 134 0.17 -26.68 12.50
N ASP A 135 0.72 -27.49 11.61
CA ASP A 135 1.93 -27.19 10.82
C ASP A 135 1.59 -26.81 9.37
N GLY A 136 0.32 -26.85 8.99
CA GLY A 136 -0.12 -26.75 7.60
C GLY A 136 -0.32 -25.35 7.06
N LEU A 137 0.22 -24.34 7.71
CA LEU A 137 0.24 -22.96 7.20
C LEU A 137 1.56 -22.63 6.49
N GLU A 138 2.55 -23.54 6.56
CA GLU A 138 3.86 -23.34 5.91
C GLU A 138 3.85 -23.61 4.39
N SER A 139 2.80 -24.17 3.83
CA SER A 139 2.76 -24.54 2.40
C SER A 139 1.95 -23.59 1.52
N ASP A 140 1.28 -22.60 2.09
CA ASP A 140 0.68 -21.50 1.36
C ASP A 140 1.34 -20.21 1.84
N GLU A 141 2.56 -19.98 1.41
CA GLU A 141 3.13 -18.63 1.37
C GLU A 141 2.09 -17.81 0.64
N GLY A 142 1.29 -17.09 1.43
CA GLY A 142 0.01 -16.58 0.96
C GLY A 142 0.24 -15.75 -0.30
N ARG A 143 -0.55 -15.96 -1.33
CA ARG A 143 -0.51 -15.26 -2.63
C ARG A 143 -0.26 -13.74 -2.51
N PHE A 144 -0.57 -13.18 -1.36
CA PHE A 144 -0.44 -11.75 -1.09
C PHE A 144 0.77 -11.37 -0.23
N GLY A 145 1.55 -12.35 0.28
CA GLY A 145 2.68 -12.10 1.16
C GLY A 145 2.28 -11.66 2.57
N GLU A 146 3.28 -11.31 3.35
CA GLU A 146 3.15 -10.72 4.69
C GLU A 146 3.97 -9.44 4.75
N PRO A 147 3.61 -8.47 5.61
CA PRO A 147 4.44 -7.28 5.80
C PRO A 147 5.77 -7.69 6.45
N GLU A 148 6.87 -7.48 5.74
CA GLU A 148 8.22 -7.77 6.25
C GLU A 148 8.77 -6.60 7.08
N TYR A 149 8.33 -5.39 6.77
CA TYR A 149 8.76 -4.16 7.40
C TYR A 149 7.65 -3.58 8.28
N THR A 150 7.84 -3.66 9.60
CA THR A 150 6.90 -3.04 10.55
C THR A 150 7.18 -1.54 10.70
N PRO A 151 6.16 -0.71 10.92
CA PRO A 151 6.37 0.71 11.14
C PRO A 151 7.27 0.99 12.35
N ASP A 152 8.26 1.84 12.19
CA ASP A 152 9.11 2.36 13.27
C ASP A 152 8.68 3.75 13.74
N THR A 153 7.86 4.42 12.95
CA THR A 153 7.33 5.75 13.24
C THR A 153 5.80 5.74 13.13
N LEU A 154 5.16 5.85 14.26
CA LEU A 154 3.70 5.84 14.37
C LEU A 154 3.15 7.23 14.64
N TYR A 155 1.96 7.51 14.10
CA TYR A 155 1.23 8.74 14.40
C TYR A 155 -0.28 8.46 14.55
N ARG A 156 -1.04 9.43 15.10
CA ARG A 156 -2.47 9.26 15.38
C ARG A 156 -3.37 10.10 14.46
N ASP A 157 -3.23 11.41 14.47
CA ASP A 157 -4.14 12.29 13.74
C ASP A 157 -3.51 12.79 12.44
N SER A 158 -2.29 13.31 12.54
CA SER A 158 -1.48 13.77 11.43
C SER A 158 -0.02 13.91 11.83
N ILE A 159 0.86 13.83 10.84
CA ILE A 159 2.29 14.10 11.00
C ILE A 159 2.80 14.82 9.75
N VAL A 160 3.81 15.65 9.93
CA VAL A 160 4.55 16.26 8.83
C VAL A 160 5.94 15.65 8.81
N LEU A 161 6.34 15.10 7.68
CA LEU A 161 7.67 14.57 7.44
C LEU A 161 8.41 15.48 6.48
N THR A 162 9.68 15.71 6.74
CA THR A 162 10.59 16.33 5.79
C THR A 162 11.66 15.33 5.43
N VAL A 163 11.85 15.07 4.14
CA VAL A 163 12.90 14.22 3.59
C VAL A 163 13.55 15.00 2.45
N GLY A 164 14.80 15.36 2.61
CA GLY A 164 15.51 16.23 1.70
C GLY A 164 14.78 17.57 1.46
N ASP A 165 14.48 17.84 0.23
CA ASP A 165 13.81 19.07 -0.25
C ASP A 165 12.27 18.99 -0.21
N LEU A 166 11.67 17.87 0.21
CA LEU A 166 10.23 17.67 0.17
C LEU A 166 9.59 17.56 1.55
N THR A 167 8.36 18.08 1.63
CA THR A 167 7.50 18.02 2.82
C THR A 167 6.24 17.22 2.52
N PHE A 168 6.01 16.20 3.33
CA PHE A 168 4.87 15.30 3.24
C PHE A 168 3.94 15.53 4.43
N GLU A 169 2.72 15.91 4.17
CA GLU A 169 1.65 16.03 5.15
C GLU A 169 0.83 14.73 5.15
N LEU A 170 0.94 13.95 6.21
CA LEU A 170 0.22 12.69 6.39
C LEU A 170 -1.00 12.97 7.28
N HIS A 171 -2.16 12.54 6.83
CA HIS A 171 -3.42 12.77 7.53
C HIS A 171 -4.17 11.46 7.69
N HIS A 172 -4.56 11.17 8.92
CA HIS A 172 -5.45 10.06 9.19
C HIS A 172 -6.89 10.37 8.76
N GLY A 173 -7.57 9.32 8.30
CA GLY A 173 -9.01 9.27 8.10
C GLY A 173 -9.48 7.82 8.10
N LYS A 174 -10.74 7.60 8.45
CA LYS A 174 -11.34 6.27 8.30
C LYS A 174 -12.03 6.17 6.95
N GLY A 175 -11.87 5.05 6.29
CA GLY A 175 -12.46 4.82 4.98
C GLY A 175 -12.75 3.34 4.77
N GLU A 176 -11.99 2.69 3.92
CA GLU A 176 -12.00 1.24 3.78
C GLU A 176 -11.62 0.57 5.09
N THR A 177 -10.67 1.14 5.79
CA THR A 177 -10.16 0.67 7.08
C THR A 177 -10.07 1.84 8.08
N ASP A 178 -9.78 1.53 9.34
CA ASP A 178 -9.68 2.49 10.45
C ASP A 178 -8.27 3.02 10.70
N ASP A 179 -7.32 2.59 9.89
CA ASP A 179 -5.90 2.95 9.94
C ASP A 179 -5.43 3.77 8.72
N HIS A 180 -6.37 4.23 7.90
CA HIS A 180 -6.06 4.84 6.61
C HIS A 180 -5.39 6.20 6.73
N THR A 181 -4.43 6.43 5.84
CA THR A 181 -3.65 7.66 5.67
C THR A 181 -3.80 8.14 4.24
N TRP A 182 -3.94 9.44 4.05
CA TRP A 182 -3.67 10.11 2.78
C TRP A 182 -2.51 11.07 2.93
N VAL A 183 -1.75 11.27 1.86
CA VAL A 183 -0.49 12.02 1.88
C VAL A 183 -0.55 13.16 0.87
N TYR A 184 -0.14 14.35 1.27
CA TYR A 184 0.04 15.47 0.36
C TYR A 184 1.49 15.93 0.36
N CYS A 185 2.13 15.89 -0.81
CA CYS A 185 3.44 16.48 -1.02
C CYS A 185 3.27 17.88 -1.61
N ARG A 186 3.59 18.88 -0.79
CA ARG A 186 3.31 20.29 -1.10
C ARG A 186 4.14 20.78 -2.28
N GLU A 187 5.43 20.50 -2.30
CA GLU A 187 6.37 21.01 -3.31
C GLU A 187 6.13 20.41 -4.70
N ARG A 188 5.55 19.22 -4.74
CA ARG A 188 5.19 18.49 -5.98
C ARG A 188 3.71 18.68 -6.35
N ASP A 189 2.90 19.22 -5.46
CA ASP A 189 1.45 19.39 -5.59
C ASP A 189 0.74 18.07 -5.96
N VAL A 190 1.16 16.98 -5.30
CA VAL A 190 0.69 15.61 -5.51
C VAL A 190 0.00 15.09 -4.26
N LEU A 191 -1.19 14.53 -4.45
CA LEU A 191 -2.01 13.90 -3.43
C LEU A 191 -2.04 12.39 -3.64
N CYS A 192 -1.55 11.62 -2.66
CA CYS A 192 -1.67 10.16 -2.63
C CYS A 192 -2.82 9.78 -1.72
N THR A 193 -3.80 9.07 -2.25
CA THR A 193 -5.06 8.83 -1.55
C THR A 193 -5.14 7.46 -0.88
N GLY A 194 -4.23 6.53 -1.22
CA GLY A 194 -4.45 5.13 -0.90
C GLY A 194 -5.83 4.71 -1.39
N ASP A 195 -6.43 3.74 -0.74
CA ASP A 195 -7.74 3.18 -1.09
C ASP A 195 -8.94 4.06 -0.71
N PHE A 196 -8.70 5.32 -0.29
CA PHE A 196 -9.79 6.29 -0.29
C PHE A 196 -10.34 6.54 -1.70
N PHE A 197 -9.51 6.35 -2.73
CA PHE A 197 -9.92 6.41 -4.11
C PHE A 197 -9.33 5.24 -4.89
N VAL A 198 -10.18 4.42 -5.46
CA VAL A 198 -9.83 3.28 -6.30
C VAL A 198 -10.56 3.38 -7.65
N SER A 199 -10.08 2.66 -8.65
CA SER A 199 -10.63 2.71 -10.02
C SER A 199 -12.05 2.16 -10.15
N VAL A 200 -12.57 1.49 -9.11
CA VAL A 200 -13.91 0.90 -9.09
C VAL A 200 -14.76 1.51 -7.98
N ALA A 201 -16.08 1.33 -8.05
CA ALA A 201 -16.96 1.78 -6.97
C ALA A 201 -16.62 1.07 -5.66
N PRO A 202 -16.34 1.80 -4.57
CA PRO A 202 -15.92 1.20 -3.31
C PRO A 202 -17.06 0.37 -2.71
N ASN A 203 -16.72 -0.83 -2.24
CA ASN A 203 -17.65 -1.64 -1.49
C ASN A 203 -17.73 -1.13 -0.03
N ALA A 204 -18.81 -0.49 0.34
CA ALA A 204 -19.04 0.05 1.69
C ALA A 204 -19.11 -1.01 2.80
N GLY A 205 -19.10 -2.28 2.45
CA GLY A 205 -19.05 -3.41 3.35
C GLY A 205 -19.78 -4.63 2.79
N ASN A 206 -19.39 -5.79 3.28
CA ASN A 206 -20.08 -7.04 3.02
C ASN A 206 -20.08 -7.91 4.31
N PRO A 207 -20.95 -8.94 4.40
CA PRO A 207 -21.06 -9.75 5.62
C PRO A 207 -19.79 -10.51 6.03
N GLN A 208 -18.80 -10.61 5.15
CA GLN A 208 -17.58 -11.39 5.36
C GLN A 208 -16.38 -10.52 5.74
N LYS A 209 -16.48 -9.20 5.60
CA LYS A 209 -15.41 -8.24 5.92
C LYS A 209 -15.83 -7.29 7.03
N VAL A 210 -14.85 -6.70 7.69
CA VAL A 210 -15.10 -5.62 8.66
C VAL A 210 -15.87 -4.50 7.97
N GLN A 211 -16.82 -3.93 8.68
CA GLN A 211 -17.60 -2.80 8.20
C GLN A 211 -16.68 -1.63 7.87
N ARG A 212 -16.89 -1.03 6.73
CA ARG A 212 -16.20 0.19 6.30
C ARG A 212 -16.87 1.43 6.91
N TYR A 213 -16.25 2.57 6.78
CA TYR A 213 -16.60 3.83 7.45
C TYR A 213 -17.10 4.87 6.42
N PRO A 214 -18.29 4.70 5.80
CA PRO A 214 -18.70 5.51 4.67
C PRO A 214 -18.90 6.99 4.98
N GLU A 215 -19.27 7.35 6.21
CA GLU A 215 -19.42 8.74 6.63
C GLU A 215 -18.06 9.43 6.74
N GLU A 216 -17.16 8.87 7.51
CA GLU A 216 -15.80 9.37 7.69
C GLU A 216 -15.00 9.33 6.38
N TRP A 217 -15.24 8.30 5.55
CA TRP A 217 -14.67 8.23 4.20
C TRP A 217 -15.08 9.41 3.34
N SER A 218 -16.39 9.72 3.33
CA SER A 218 -16.92 10.89 2.62
C SER A 218 -16.31 12.20 3.13
N GLU A 219 -16.08 12.31 4.44
CA GLU A 219 -15.42 13.48 5.03
C GLU A 219 -13.96 13.59 4.63
N ALA A 220 -13.21 12.48 4.66
CA ALA A 220 -11.83 12.41 4.20
C ALA A 220 -11.71 12.84 2.73
N LEU A 221 -12.58 12.34 1.85
CA LEU A 221 -12.61 12.73 0.44
C LEU A 221 -12.88 14.22 0.24
N ARG A 222 -13.75 14.83 1.06
CA ARG A 222 -13.98 16.30 1.00
C ARG A 222 -12.74 17.09 1.44
N ARG A 223 -12.03 16.61 2.46
CA ARG A 223 -10.75 17.21 2.90
C ARG A 223 -9.70 17.14 1.81
N MET A 224 -9.54 15.99 1.18
CA MET A 224 -8.62 15.78 0.04
C MET A 224 -8.98 16.70 -1.14
N ALA A 225 -10.25 16.77 -1.51
CA ALA A 225 -10.72 17.66 -2.58
C ALA A 225 -10.46 19.15 -2.26
N ALA A 226 -10.51 19.54 -0.99
CA ALA A 226 -10.23 20.91 -0.57
C ALA A 226 -8.74 21.29 -0.65
N VAL A 227 -7.82 20.32 -0.70
CA VAL A 227 -6.39 20.57 -0.96
C VAL A 227 -6.20 21.17 -2.35
N GLY A 228 -6.94 20.67 -3.35
CA GLY A 228 -6.88 21.18 -4.72
C GLY A 228 -5.58 20.82 -5.44
N ALA A 229 -4.98 19.69 -5.10
CA ALA A 229 -3.75 19.21 -5.71
C ALA A 229 -3.87 19.06 -7.23
N SER A 230 -2.77 19.32 -7.94
CA SER A 230 -2.71 19.24 -9.41
C SER A 230 -2.70 17.79 -9.92
N SER A 231 -2.16 16.87 -9.11
CA SER A 231 -2.09 15.43 -9.43
C SER A 231 -2.62 14.60 -8.26
N MET A 232 -3.30 13.51 -8.59
CA MET A 232 -3.81 12.54 -7.62
C MET A 232 -3.33 11.13 -7.98
N CYS A 233 -2.72 10.46 -7.01
CA CYS A 233 -2.23 9.09 -7.10
C CYS A 233 -3.12 8.20 -6.22
N PRO A 234 -4.00 7.37 -6.80
CA PRO A 234 -4.84 6.43 -6.05
C PRO A 234 -4.06 5.21 -5.54
N GLY A 235 -4.68 4.44 -4.60
CA GLY A 235 -4.18 3.17 -4.12
C GLY A 235 -4.42 1.99 -5.05
#